data_9f5f7f2f94e0c47e2d0022c7e09c5189
#
_entry.id   9f5f7f2f94e0c47e2d0022c7e09c5189
#
_cell.length_a   1.000
_cell.length_b   1.000
_cell.length_c   1.000
_cell.angle_alpha   90.00
_cell.angle_beta   90.00
_cell.angle_gamma   90.00
#
_symmetry.space_group_name_H-M   'P 1'
#
loop_
_entity.id
_entity.type
_entity.pdbx_description
1 polymer ?
#
loop_
_entity_poly.entity_id
_entity_poly.type
_entity_poly.pdbx_seq_one_letter_code
_entity_poly.pdbx_strand_id
1 'polypeptide(L)'
;MAQYGSFQDTVTLSNGVKMPQFGFGTVFIREPMIRWAIQNGLRNIDTATDYANDETIGEEEVGMAIKNCGLPREDVFVTTKVWNSSHGYEETLKAFEVSRKALQLDYIDLYLIHWPCPLYDKYIDTWKALEKLYKEGLVRAIGVSNFMPEWIERIKNECEILPMVNQMECHLFYQQRDVLEYCRANGIQMEAYSPMAHGKINDSFLVQSIAKKYGKTCSQIAIRFLYQEKICFIPRSTKESRILEYMDSFDFCLEEEDMQILRSLSTAKGRIGEDPYVFNELKNLKEQIAEREANKK
;
A
#
# COMPACT_ATOMS: atom_id res chain seq x y z
N MET A 1 -20.57 20.09 3.25
CA MET A 1 -19.58 19.10 3.72
C MET A 1 -18.47 18.78 2.70
N ALA A 2 -18.46 19.33 1.51
CA ALA A 2 -17.43 19.05 0.50
C ALA A 2 -16.17 19.94 0.56
N GLN A 3 -16.01 20.77 1.58
CA GLN A 3 -14.93 21.78 1.62
C GLN A 3 -13.53 21.15 1.88
N TYR A 4 -13.47 19.99 2.51
CA TYR A 4 -12.20 19.38 2.96
C TYR A 4 -11.91 18.00 2.37
N GLY A 5 -12.75 17.49 1.48
CA GLY A 5 -12.62 16.16 0.87
C GLY A 5 -13.35 15.05 1.61
N SER A 6 -13.10 13.80 1.21
CA SER A 6 -13.77 12.60 1.72
C SER A 6 -12.81 11.42 1.78
N PHE A 7 -13.04 10.49 2.70
CA PHE A 7 -12.33 9.20 2.69
C PHE A 7 -12.64 8.33 1.46
N GLN A 8 -13.66 8.70 0.68
CA GLN A 8 -14.03 8.05 -0.58
C GLN A 8 -13.43 8.72 -1.82
N ASP A 9 -12.63 9.78 -1.65
CA ASP A 9 -11.99 10.45 -2.78
C ASP A 9 -11.01 9.53 -3.49
N THR A 10 -10.90 9.73 -4.80
CA THR A 10 -10.05 8.94 -5.67
C THR A 10 -8.96 9.80 -6.31
N VAL A 11 -7.84 9.18 -6.61
CA VAL A 11 -6.84 9.70 -7.56
C VAL A 11 -7.03 9.03 -8.91
N THR A 12 -6.59 9.71 -9.97
CA THR A 12 -6.60 9.12 -11.32
C THR A 12 -5.19 8.70 -11.69
N LEU A 13 -4.98 7.42 -11.92
CA LEU A 13 -3.70 6.88 -12.36
C LEU A 13 -3.39 7.31 -13.80
N SER A 14 -2.14 7.17 -14.23
CA SER A 14 -1.67 7.60 -15.56
C SER A 14 -2.43 6.96 -16.73
N ASN A 15 -3.03 5.79 -16.52
CA ASN A 15 -3.87 5.11 -17.50
C ASN A 15 -5.38 5.44 -17.41
N GLY A 16 -5.77 6.39 -16.55
CA GLY A 16 -7.17 6.81 -16.36
C GLY A 16 -7.96 5.99 -15.33
N VAL A 17 -7.40 4.94 -14.76
CA VAL A 17 -8.05 4.16 -13.69
C VAL A 17 -8.17 5.02 -12.42
N LYS A 18 -9.35 5.02 -11.81
CA LYS A 18 -9.58 5.68 -10.52
C LYS A 18 -9.24 4.74 -9.39
N MET A 19 -8.34 5.17 -8.51
CA MET A 19 -7.90 4.46 -7.31
C MET A 19 -8.34 5.23 -6.07
N PRO A 20 -9.05 4.61 -5.10
CA PRO A 20 -9.38 5.29 -3.85
C PRO A 20 -8.12 5.70 -3.10
N GLN A 21 -8.07 6.96 -2.65
CA GLN A 21 -6.88 7.50 -1.97
C GLN A 21 -6.68 6.88 -0.59
N PHE A 22 -7.77 6.51 0.09
CA PHE A 22 -7.75 5.81 1.36
C PHE A 22 -8.10 4.33 1.16
N GLY A 23 -7.14 3.46 1.46
CA GLY A 23 -7.28 2.00 1.41
C GLY A 23 -7.19 1.36 2.79
N PHE A 24 -7.23 0.03 2.80
CA PHE A 24 -7.14 -0.81 3.99
C PHE A 24 -6.13 -1.93 3.77
N GLY A 25 -5.03 -1.93 4.54
CA GLY A 25 -4.02 -2.98 4.51
C GLY A 25 -4.49 -4.22 5.29
N THR A 26 -4.29 -5.41 4.72
CA THR A 26 -4.86 -6.66 5.25
C THR A 26 -3.86 -7.62 5.88
N VAL A 27 -2.59 -7.23 6.05
CA VAL A 27 -1.60 -8.05 6.77
C VAL A 27 -2.15 -8.48 8.13
N PHE A 28 -2.30 -9.81 8.37
CA PHE A 28 -2.86 -10.40 9.60
C PHE A 28 -4.28 -9.93 9.94
N ILE A 29 -5.07 -9.57 8.94
CA ILE A 29 -6.49 -9.21 9.12
C ILE A 29 -7.35 -10.35 8.59
N ARG A 30 -8.36 -10.74 9.38
CA ARG A 30 -9.30 -11.80 9.04
C ARG A 30 -10.51 -11.26 8.28
N GLU A 31 -11.16 -12.15 7.53
CA GLU A 31 -12.32 -11.87 6.68
C GLU A 31 -13.38 -10.97 7.34
N PRO A 32 -13.85 -11.23 8.57
CA PRO A 32 -14.90 -10.41 9.16
C PRO A 32 -14.57 -8.93 9.25
N MET A 33 -13.31 -8.61 9.55
CA MET A 33 -12.86 -7.21 9.65
C MET A 33 -12.69 -6.57 8.27
N ILE A 34 -12.20 -7.32 7.27
CA ILE A 34 -12.07 -6.83 5.89
C ILE A 34 -13.47 -6.54 5.33
N ARG A 35 -14.40 -7.48 5.48
CA ARG A 35 -15.80 -7.32 5.07
C ARG A 35 -16.47 -6.14 5.76
N TRP A 36 -16.27 -6.00 7.07
CA TRP A 36 -16.76 -4.87 7.83
C TRP A 36 -16.24 -3.54 7.28
N ALA A 37 -14.93 -3.45 6.98
CA ALA A 37 -14.32 -2.26 6.41
C ALA A 37 -14.95 -1.89 5.05
N ILE A 38 -15.16 -2.87 4.18
CA ILE A 38 -15.84 -2.68 2.89
C ILE A 38 -17.28 -2.19 3.09
N GLN A 39 -18.04 -2.83 3.98
CA GLN A 39 -19.43 -2.47 4.28
C GLN A 39 -19.57 -1.07 4.88
N ASN A 40 -18.54 -0.57 5.58
CA ASN A 40 -18.47 0.78 6.12
C ASN A 40 -17.90 1.82 5.16
N GLY A 41 -17.64 1.46 3.89
CA GLY A 41 -17.35 2.42 2.83
C GLY A 41 -15.91 2.46 2.34
N LEU A 42 -14.98 1.69 2.91
CA LEU A 42 -13.65 1.55 2.32
C LEU A 42 -13.73 0.74 1.02
N ARG A 43 -12.99 1.19 0.01
CA ARG A 43 -13.08 0.65 -1.35
C ARG A 43 -11.76 0.22 -1.93
N ASN A 44 -10.62 0.51 -1.32
CA ASN A 44 -9.29 0.03 -1.70
C ASN A 44 -8.81 -0.97 -0.67
N ILE A 45 -8.64 -2.24 -1.06
CA ILE A 45 -8.22 -3.36 -0.21
C ILE A 45 -6.87 -3.85 -0.71
N ASP A 46 -5.85 -3.69 0.15
CA ASP A 46 -4.47 -4.07 -0.16
C ASP A 46 -4.08 -5.37 0.53
N THR A 47 -3.65 -6.34 -0.24
CA THR A 47 -3.11 -7.63 0.21
C THR A 47 -1.81 -8.00 -0.51
N ALA A 48 -1.27 -9.17 -0.26
CA ALA A 48 -0.15 -9.75 -0.98
C ALA A 48 -0.12 -11.28 -0.79
N THR A 49 0.56 -11.96 -1.71
CA THR A 49 0.71 -13.43 -1.69
C THR A 49 1.36 -13.95 -0.40
N ASP A 50 2.26 -13.14 0.22
CA ASP A 50 3.01 -13.56 1.42
C ASP A 50 2.33 -13.22 2.76
N TYR A 51 1.12 -12.62 2.75
CA TYR A 51 0.44 -12.20 3.99
C TYR A 51 -0.23 -13.32 4.79
N ALA A 52 -0.17 -14.56 4.30
CA ALA A 52 -0.63 -15.72 5.05
C ALA A 52 0.29 -16.04 6.26
N ASN A 53 -0.32 -16.48 7.37
CA ASN A 53 0.37 -17.01 8.54
C ASN A 53 -0.45 -18.16 9.15
N ASP A 54 -0.15 -18.59 10.38
CA ASP A 54 -0.90 -19.68 11.03
C ASP A 54 -2.32 -19.29 11.45
N GLU A 55 -2.62 -17.99 11.54
CA GLU A 55 -3.93 -17.47 11.96
C GLU A 55 -4.77 -16.95 10.79
N THR A 56 -4.12 -16.55 9.67
CA THR A 56 -4.77 -15.94 8.50
C THR A 56 -4.30 -16.62 7.21
N ILE A 57 -5.18 -16.74 6.25
CA ILE A 57 -4.94 -17.33 4.93
C ILE A 57 -4.69 -16.26 3.83
N GLY A 58 -4.36 -15.03 4.23
CA GLY A 58 -3.91 -13.97 3.33
C GLY A 58 -4.94 -13.57 2.27
N GLU A 59 -4.63 -13.80 0.99
CA GLU A 59 -5.50 -13.43 -0.15
C GLU A 59 -6.87 -14.09 -0.11
N GLU A 60 -7.01 -15.31 0.44
CA GLU A 60 -8.29 -16.01 0.55
C GLU A 60 -9.25 -15.29 1.51
N GLU A 61 -8.75 -14.67 2.60
CA GLU A 61 -9.56 -13.84 3.50
C GLU A 61 -10.15 -12.63 2.76
N VAL A 62 -9.37 -12.02 1.85
CA VAL A 62 -9.83 -10.91 1.02
C VAL A 62 -10.89 -11.38 0.02
N GLY A 63 -10.64 -12.50 -0.66
CA GLY A 63 -11.59 -13.09 -1.61
C GLY A 63 -12.94 -13.39 -0.96
N MET A 64 -12.93 -14.03 0.22
CA MET A 64 -14.15 -14.29 0.99
C MET A 64 -14.85 -12.99 1.41
N ALA A 65 -14.11 -11.98 1.85
CA ALA A 65 -14.68 -10.70 2.27
C ALA A 65 -15.38 -9.99 1.11
N ILE A 66 -14.77 -9.95 -0.07
CA ILE A 66 -15.36 -9.36 -1.28
C ILE A 66 -16.64 -10.11 -1.68
N LYS A 67 -16.59 -11.43 -1.72
CA LYS A 67 -17.74 -12.27 -2.04
C LYS A 67 -18.93 -12.03 -1.09
N ASN A 68 -18.66 -11.80 0.19
CA ASN A 68 -19.66 -11.69 1.25
C ASN A 68 -20.02 -10.24 1.62
N CYS A 69 -19.39 -9.21 1.02
CA CYS A 69 -19.65 -7.82 1.38
C CYS A 69 -21.00 -7.28 0.88
N GLY A 70 -21.60 -7.91 -0.11
CA GLY A 70 -22.90 -7.51 -0.70
C GLY A 70 -22.79 -6.38 -1.73
N LEU A 71 -21.58 -6.03 -2.19
CA LEU A 71 -21.34 -5.00 -3.22
C LEU A 71 -20.96 -5.65 -4.55
N PRO A 72 -21.21 -4.98 -5.68
CA PRO A 72 -20.65 -5.36 -6.98
C PRO A 72 -19.10 -5.39 -6.94
N ARG A 73 -18.48 -6.31 -7.70
CA ARG A 73 -17.01 -6.47 -7.73
C ARG A 73 -16.29 -5.18 -8.15
N GLU A 74 -16.85 -4.47 -9.10
CA GLU A 74 -16.33 -3.21 -9.64
C GLU A 74 -16.30 -2.05 -8.63
N ASP A 75 -17.05 -2.15 -7.55
CA ASP A 75 -17.07 -1.15 -6.48
C ASP A 75 -15.92 -1.31 -5.48
N VAL A 76 -15.15 -2.41 -5.56
CA VAL A 76 -14.02 -2.69 -4.67
C VAL A 76 -12.73 -2.74 -5.48
N PHE A 77 -11.82 -1.84 -5.19
CA PHE A 77 -10.47 -1.82 -5.76
C PHE A 77 -9.57 -2.77 -4.97
N VAL A 78 -8.99 -3.76 -5.64
CA VAL A 78 -8.17 -4.81 -4.99
C VAL A 78 -6.74 -4.73 -5.49
N THR A 79 -5.81 -4.59 -4.54
CA THR A 79 -4.37 -4.65 -4.78
C THR A 79 -3.82 -5.95 -4.23
N THR A 80 -3.02 -6.66 -5.03
CA THR A 80 -2.14 -7.71 -4.53
C THR A 80 -0.75 -7.61 -5.14
N LYS A 81 0.20 -8.43 -4.67
CA LYS A 81 1.63 -8.29 -4.99
C LYS A 81 2.26 -9.65 -5.22
N VAL A 82 3.12 -9.74 -6.24
CA VAL A 82 3.98 -10.91 -6.43
C VAL A 82 5.12 -10.89 -5.42
N TRP A 83 5.31 -12.01 -4.72
CA TRP A 83 6.40 -12.15 -3.77
C TRP A 83 7.73 -12.45 -4.45
N ASN A 84 8.80 -12.13 -3.75
CA ASN A 84 10.18 -12.19 -4.22
C ASN A 84 10.63 -13.55 -4.78
N SER A 85 10.17 -14.65 -4.19
CA SER A 85 10.48 -16.01 -4.65
C SER A 85 9.86 -16.35 -6.01
N SER A 86 8.88 -15.56 -6.45
CA SER A 86 8.16 -15.73 -7.72
C SER A 86 8.56 -14.72 -8.78
N HIS A 87 9.71 -14.05 -8.61
CA HIS A 87 10.26 -13.15 -9.62
C HIS A 87 10.78 -13.92 -10.83
N GLY A 88 10.58 -13.35 -12.01
CA GLY A 88 10.86 -13.91 -13.33
C GLY A 88 9.58 -13.95 -14.15
N TYR A 89 9.68 -14.02 -15.47
CA TYR A 89 8.53 -13.91 -16.37
C TYR A 89 7.50 -15.03 -16.16
N GLU A 90 7.93 -16.29 -16.30
CA GLU A 90 7.03 -17.45 -16.18
C GLU A 90 6.55 -17.67 -14.73
N GLU A 91 7.44 -17.47 -13.75
CA GLU A 91 7.13 -17.62 -12.34
C GLU A 91 6.07 -16.59 -11.89
N THR A 92 6.17 -15.36 -12.38
CA THR A 92 5.21 -14.29 -12.08
C THR A 92 3.83 -14.60 -12.67
N LEU A 93 3.77 -15.11 -13.92
CA LEU A 93 2.49 -15.51 -14.52
C LEU A 93 1.82 -16.64 -13.73
N LYS A 94 2.60 -17.62 -13.27
CA LYS A 94 2.09 -18.70 -12.38
C LYS A 94 1.60 -18.17 -11.04
N ALA A 95 2.38 -17.28 -10.41
CA ALA A 95 2.01 -16.66 -9.14
C ALA A 95 0.72 -15.82 -9.25
N PHE A 96 0.54 -15.09 -10.35
CA PHE A 96 -0.69 -14.36 -10.63
C PHE A 96 -1.92 -15.28 -10.64
N GLU A 97 -1.84 -16.43 -11.33
CA GLU A 97 -2.95 -17.38 -11.37
C GLU A 97 -3.26 -18.00 -9.99
N VAL A 98 -2.24 -18.17 -9.13
CA VAL A 98 -2.44 -18.59 -7.74
C VAL A 98 -3.18 -17.51 -6.96
N SER A 99 -2.72 -16.26 -7.03
CA SER A 99 -3.37 -15.11 -6.38
C SER A 99 -4.81 -14.91 -6.86
N ARG A 100 -5.04 -14.95 -8.18
CA ARG A 100 -6.37 -14.78 -8.76
C ARG A 100 -7.36 -15.86 -8.27
N LYS A 101 -6.89 -17.09 -8.14
CA LYS A 101 -7.69 -18.21 -7.59
C LYS A 101 -7.95 -18.05 -6.09
N ALA A 102 -6.95 -17.66 -5.30
CA ALA A 102 -7.08 -17.42 -3.87
C ALA A 102 -8.08 -16.29 -3.61
N LEU A 103 -7.98 -15.20 -4.34
CA LEU A 103 -8.90 -14.07 -4.29
C LEU A 103 -10.29 -14.40 -4.85
N GLN A 104 -10.46 -15.47 -5.63
CA GLN A 104 -11.69 -15.84 -6.33
C GLN A 104 -12.20 -14.70 -7.26
N LEU A 105 -11.28 -14.03 -7.98
CA LEU A 105 -11.58 -12.89 -8.84
C LEU A 105 -11.23 -13.19 -10.30
N ASP A 106 -12.00 -12.61 -11.22
CA ASP A 106 -11.72 -12.69 -12.67
C ASP A 106 -10.62 -11.72 -13.08
N TYR A 107 -10.50 -10.59 -12.42
CA TYR A 107 -9.46 -9.58 -12.61
C TYR A 107 -9.00 -8.96 -11.28
N ILE A 108 -7.81 -8.36 -11.29
CA ILE A 108 -7.23 -7.62 -10.17
C ILE A 108 -7.11 -6.15 -10.58
N ASP A 109 -7.40 -5.20 -9.66
CA ASP A 109 -7.35 -3.78 -10.00
C ASP A 109 -5.92 -3.26 -10.07
N LEU A 110 -5.03 -3.68 -9.14
CA LEU A 110 -3.62 -3.29 -9.12
C LEU A 110 -2.75 -4.49 -8.73
N TYR A 111 -1.78 -4.81 -9.59
CA TYR A 111 -0.79 -5.85 -9.32
C TYR A 111 0.60 -5.25 -9.20
N LEU A 112 1.27 -5.51 -8.08
CA LEU A 112 2.57 -4.91 -7.76
C LEU A 112 3.69 -5.95 -7.72
N ILE A 113 4.91 -5.53 -8.08
CA ILE A 113 6.14 -6.20 -7.61
C ILE A 113 6.35 -5.77 -6.16
N HIS A 114 6.43 -6.72 -5.21
CA HIS A 114 6.46 -6.41 -3.78
C HIS A 114 7.78 -5.74 -3.35
N TRP A 115 8.93 -6.24 -3.84
CA TRP A 115 10.26 -5.69 -3.60
C TRP A 115 11.14 -5.78 -4.86
N PRO A 116 12.13 -4.91 -5.03
CA PRO A 116 13.03 -4.97 -6.20
C PRO A 116 13.97 -6.18 -6.17
N CYS A 117 14.38 -6.65 -4.99
CA CYS A 117 15.35 -7.73 -4.80
C CYS A 117 16.61 -7.58 -5.66
N PRO A 118 17.41 -6.52 -5.47
CA PRO A 118 18.50 -6.16 -6.37
C PRO A 118 19.58 -7.25 -6.50
N LEU A 119 19.76 -8.09 -5.49
CA LEU A 119 20.73 -9.21 -5.55
C LEU A 119 20.39 -10.23 -6.66
N TYR A 120 19.10 -10.46 -6.92
CA TYR A 120 18.68 -11.47 -7.90
C TYR A 120 18.42 -10.88 -9.29
N ASP A 121 18.23 -9.57 -9.37
CA ASP A 121 18.08 -8.79 -10.62
C ASP A 121 17.03 -9.33 -11.61
N LYS A 122 15.89 -9.83 -11.07
CA LYS A 122 14.81 -10.42 -11.88
C LYS A 122 13.60 -9.51 -12.10
N TYR A 123 13.59 -8.31 -11.52
CA TYR A 123 12.41 -7.45 -11.55
C TYR A 123 12.03 -6.95 -12.95
N ILE A 124 12.98 -6.88 -13.90
CA ILE A 124 12.68 -6.52 -15.30
C ILE A 124 11.85 -7.63 -15.98
N ASP A 125 12.24 -8.90 -15.83
CA ASP A 125 11.47 -10.00 -16.40
C ASP A 125 10.12 -10.15 -15.68
N THR A 126 10.08 -9.92 -14.38
CA THR A 126 8.84 -9.82 -13.60
C THR A 126 7.95 -8.70 -14.13
N TRP A 127 8.51 -7.51 -14.40
CA TRP A 127 7.76 -6.39 -14.94
C TRP A 127 7.15 -6.69 -16.32
N LYS A 128 7.90 -7.33 -17.21
CA LYS A 128 7.39 -7.79 -18.53
C LYS A 128 6.21 -8.75 -18.39
N ALA A 129 6.19 -9.60 -17.35
CA ALA A 129 5.04 -10.43 -17.07
C ALA A 129 3.83 -9.59 -16.61
N LEU A 130 4.02 -8.56 -15.79
CA LEU A 130 2.95 -7.63 -15.41
C LEU A 130 2.41 -6.88 -16.63
N GLU A 131 3.27 -6.43 -17.55
CA GLU A 131 2.85 -5.79 -18.82
C GLU A 131 1.97 -6.72 -19.66
N LYS A 132 2.31 -8.00 -19.73
CA LYS A 132 1.48 -9.00 -20.43
C LYS A 132 0.10 -9.12 -19.79
N LEU A 133 0.04 -9.30 -18.47
CA LEU A 133 -1.23 -9.40 -17.72
C LEU A 133 -2.11 -8.15 -17.91
N TYR A 134 -1.47 -6.97 -17.93
CA TYR A 134 -2.15 -5.71 -18.20
C TYR A 134 -2.71 -5.62 -19.63
N LYS A 135 -1.90 -5.98 -20.63
CA LYS A 135 -2.33 -6.00 -22.05
C LYS A 135 -3.45 -7.01 -22.31
N GLU A 136 -3.51 -8.10 -21.55
CA GLU A 136 -4.58 -9.10 -21.60
C GLU A 136 -5.84 -8.70 -20.83
N GLY A 137 -5.80 -7.57 -20.10
CA GLY A 137 -6.94 -7.07 -19.31
C GLY A 137 -7.21 -7.87 -18.03
N LEU A 138 -6.27 -8.72 -17.60
CA LEU A 138 -6.37 -9.48 -16.36
C LEU A 138 -6.06 -8.63 -15.13
N VAL A 139 -5.32 -7.52 -15.32
CA VAL A 139 -5.08 -6.49 -14.31
C VAL A 139 -5.41 -5.11 -14.90
N ARG A 140 -6.04 -4.23 -14.08
CA ARG A 140 -6.45 -2.89 -14.53
C ARG A 140 -5.32 -1.85 -14.43
N ALA A 141 -4.37 -2.08 -13.53
CA ALA A 141 -3.18 -1.25 -13.33
C ALA A 141 -2.02 -2.13 -12.85
N ILE A 142 -0.81 -1.71 -13.17
CA ILE A 142 0.42 -2.36 -12.73
C ILE A 142 1.34 -1.36 -12.04
N GLY A 143 2.08 -1.83 -11.04
CA GLY A 143 2.97 -0.98 -10.27
C GLY A 143 4.05 -1.75 -9.55
N VAL A 144 4.77 -1.03 -8.72
CA VAL A 144 5.88 -1.56 -7.93
C VAL A 144 5.72 -1.18 -6.47
N SER A 145 6.44 -1.86 -5.59
CA SER A 145 6.54 -1.50 -4.18
C SER A 145 8.01 -1.51 -3.76
N ASN A 146 8.39 -0.51 -2.95
CA ASN A 146 9.77 -0.32 -2.46
C ASN A 146 10.81 -0.03 -3.54
N PHE A 147 10.40 0.54 -4.68
CA PHE A 147 11.31 0.87 -5.77
C PHE A 147 11.88 2.28 -5.63
N MET A 148 13.20 2.38 -5.67
CA MET A 148 13.91 3.65 -5.74
C MET A 148 13.95 4.18 -7.19
N PRO A 149 14.17 5.48 -7.41
CA PRO A 149 14.14 6.10 -8.73
C PRO A 149 14.98 5.38 -9.79
N GLU A 150 16.20 4.92 -9.45
CA GLU A 150 17.08 4.24 -10.39
C GLU A 150 16.54 2.91 -10.93
N TRP A 151 15.79 2.16 -10.15
CA TRP A 151 15.15 0.93 -10.61
C TRP A 151 13.93 1.21 -11.49
N ILE A 152 13.21 2.31 -11.22
CA ILE A 152 12.11 2.76 -12.08
C ILE A 152 12.67 3.30 -13.42
N GLU A 153 13.79 4.04 -13.40
CA GLU A 153 14.46 4.47 -14.63
C GLU A 153 14.92 3.28 -15.48
N ARG A 154 15.36 2.19 -14.86
CA ARG A 154 15.69 0.98 -15.59
C ARG A 154 14.44 0.34 -16.23
N ILE A 155 13.32 0.27 -15.52
CA ILE A 155 12.03 -0.16 -16.12
C ILE A 155 11.68 0.73 -17.32
N LYS A 156 11.80 2.04 -17.18
CA LYS A 156 11.52 3.02 -18.24
C LYS A 156 12.36 2.81 -19.49
N ASN A 157 13.61 2.38 -19.34
CA ASN A 157 14.54 2.17 -20.44
C ASN A 157 14.41 0.78 -21.10
N GLU A 158 13.96 -0.24 -20.36
CA GLU A 158 13.96 -1.64 -20.82
C GLU A 158 12.55 -2.22 -21.07
N CYS A 159 11.49 -1.48 -20.73
CA CYS A 159 10.09 -1.93 -20.79
C CYS A 159 9.20 -0.91 -21.51
N GLU A 160 7.96 -1.27 -21.82
CA GLU A 160 7.05 -0.43 -22.62
C GLU A 160 6.16 0.46 -21.75
N ILE A 161 5.82 0.02 -20.53
CA ILE A 161 4.85 0.66 -19.66
C ILE A 161 5.54 1.08 -18.36
N LEU A 162 5.37 2.34 -17.95
CA LEU A 162 5.83 2.80 -16.63
C LEU A 162 4.93 2.29 -15.50
N PRO A 163 5.46 2.09 -14.30
CA PRO A 163 4.63 1.84 -13.13
C PRO A 163 3.59 2.96 -12.94
N MET A 164 2.35 2.59 -12.65
CA MET A 164 1.28 3.54 -12.36
C MET A 164 1.23 3.90 -10.88
N VAL A 165 1.73 2.99 -10.03
CA VAL A 165 1.82 3.14 -8.58
C VAL A 165 3.20 2.71 -8.09
N ASN A 166 3.75 3.43 -7.11
CA ASN A 166 4.88 2.98 -6.30
C ASN A 166 4.45 2.99 -4.82
N GLN A 167 4.26 1.81 -4.23
CA GLN A 167 3.88 1.67 -2.84
C GLN A 167 5.12 1.65 -1.94
N MET A 168 5.24 2.62 -1.01
CA MET A 168 6.44 2.83 -0.21
C MET A 168 6.11 2.95 1.28
N GLU A 169 7.06 2.59 2.15
CA GLU A 169 6.98 3.07 3.54
C GLU A 169 6.93 4.59 3.53
N CYS A 170 5.81 5.16 4.01
CA CYS A 170 5.71 6.60 4.09
C CYS A 170 4.82 7.02 5.27
N HIS A 171 5.39 7.85 6.13
CA HIS A 171 4.74 8.42 7.32
C HIS A 171 5.46 9.69 7.74
N LEU A 172 4.97 10.39 8.76
CA LEU A 172 5.49 11.70 9.18
C LEU A 172 7.00 11.72 9.43
N PHE A 173 7.60 10.62 9.92
CA PHE A 173 9.03 10.56 10.24
C PHE A 173 9.92 10.03 9.10
N TYR A 174 9.30 9.48 8.04
CA TYR A 174 9.99 8.95 6.87
C TYR A 174 9.13 9.18 5.62
N GLN A 175 9.26 10.36 5.01
CA GLN A 175 8.37 10.82 3.94
C GLN A 175 8.90 10.52 2.53
N GLN A 176 10.15 10.09 2.41
CA GLN A 176 10.79 9.75 1.14
C GLN A 176 10.59 10.81 0.05
N ARG A 177 10.88 12.07 0.38
CA ARG A 177 10.61 13.24 -0.47
C ARG A 177 11.17 13.10 -1.89
N ASP A 178 12.41 12.61 -2.02
CA ASP A 178 13.06 12.43 -3.34
C ASP A 178 12.29 11.43 -4.20
N VAL A 179 11.82 10.32 -3.60
CA VAL A 179 11.00 9.31 -4.28
C VAL A 179 9.63 9.89 -4.65
N LEU A 180 9.01 10.64 -3.75
CA LEU A 180 7.71 11.29 -3.99
C LEU A 180 7.79 12.28 -5.15
N GLU A 181 8.81 13.13 -5.17
CA GLU A 181 9.03 14.12 -6.24
C GLU A 181 9.31 13.43 -7.59
N TYR A 182 10.14 12.39 -7.57
CA TYR A 182 10.40 11.58 -8.75
C TYR A 182 9.11 10.93 -9.29
N CYS A 183 8.30 10.32 -8.43
CA CYS A 183 7.03 9.72 -8.81
C CYS A 183 6.08 10.76 -9.42
N ARG A 184 5.93 11.93 -8.79
CA ARG A 184 5.11 13.04 -9.31
C ARG A 184 5.56 13.50 -10.70
N ALA A 185 6.88 13.66 -10.90
CA ALA A 185 7.45 14.08 -12.18
C ALA A 185 7.22 13.08 -13.32
N ASN A 186 7.03 11.80 -13.00
CA ASN A 186 6.81 10.73 -13.97
C ASN A 186 5.35 10.23 -14.03
N GLY A 187 4.40 10.90 -13.37
CA GLY A 187 2.98 10.51 -13.36
C GLY A 187 2.69 9.21 -12.63
N ILE A 188 3.55 8.84 -11.66
CA ILE A 188 3.42 7.65 -10.83
C ILE A 188 2.75 8.05 -9.51
N GLN A 189 1.67 7.37 -9.13
CA GLN A 189 1.01 7.62 -7.86
C GLN A 189 1.80 6.93 -6.72
N MET A 190 2.20 7.71 -5.72
CA MET A 190 2.77 7.13 -4.50
C MET A 190 1.66 6.65 -3.56
N GLU A 191 1.82 5.44 -3.00
CA GLU A 191 0.95 4.88 -1.97
C GLU A 191 1.77 4.56 -0.71
N ALA A 192 1.28 4.99 0.45
CA ALA A 192 1.96 4.88 1.74
C ALA A 192 1.51 3.65 2.50
N TYR A 193 2.42 2.69 2.75
CA TYR A 193 2.20 1.69 3.77
C TYR A 193 2.81 2.15 5.12
N SER A 194 2.37 1.53 6.22
CA SER A 194 2.72 1.92 7.61
C SER A 194 2.51 3.41 7.94
N PRO A 195 1.40 4.06 7.52
CA PRO A 195 1.21 5.50 7.65
C PRO A 195 1.19 6.00 9.10
N MET A 196 0.95 5.11 10.07
CA MET A 196 0.96 5.41 11.51
C MET A 196 2.33 5.19 12.18
N ALA A 197 3.40 4.92 11.43
CA ALA A 197 4.74 4.64 11.96
C ALA A 197 4.72 3.62 13.12
N HIS A 198 3.91 2.55 13.02
CA HIS A 198 3.66 1.57 14.09
C HIS A 198 3.23 2.20 15.42
N GLY A 199 2.55 3.35 15.36
CA GLY A 199 2.05 4.08 16.55
C GLY A 199 3.03 5.12 17.12
N LYS A 200 4.28 5.19 16.63
CA LYS A 200 5.30 6.18 17.09
C LYS A 200 4.87 7.63 16.92
N ILE A 201 3.92 7.91 16.02
CA ILE A 201 3.35 9.26 15.84
C ILE A 201 2.75 9.82 17.13
N ASN A 202 2.27 8.94 18.03
CA ASN A 202 1.68 9.35 19.30
C ASN A 202 2.73 9.82 20.34
N ASP A 203 4.00 9.51 20.13
CA ASP A 203 5.08 9.88 21.06
C ASP A 203 5.72 11.24 20.70
N SER A 204 5.32 11.85 19.57
CA SER A 204 5.86 13.13 19.12
C SER A 204 5.10 14.31 19.74
N PHE A 205 5.81 15.12 20.53
CA PHE A 205 5.25 16.36 21.10
C PHE A 205 4.70 17.31 20.01
N LEU A 206 5.40 17.44 18.87
CA LEU A 206 4.96 18.32 17.79
C LEU A 206 3.66 17.81 17.17
N VAL A 207 3.55 16.50 16.91
CA VAL A 207 2.30 15.92 16.37
C VAL A 207 1.16 16.05 17.37
N GLN A 208 1.41 15.81 18.67
CA GLN A 208 0.42 16.00 19.73
C GLN A 208 -0.06 17.47 19.83
N SER A 209 0.87 18.42 19.68
CA SER A 209 0.54 19.86 19.74
C SER A 209 -0.35 20.27 18.57
N ILE A 210 -0.04 19.80 17.37
CA ILE A 210 -0.87 20.03 16.18
C ILE A 210 -2.23 19.33 16.34
N ALA A 211 -2.25 18.08 16.80
CA ALA A 211 -3.49 17.35 17.07
C ALA A 211 -4.41 18.10 18.04
N LYS A 212 -3.86 18.65 19.11
CA LYS A 212 -4.58 19.49 20.08
C LYS A 212 -5.14 20.78 19.44
N LYS A 213 -4.37 21.45 18.57
CA LYS A 213 -4.81 22.65 17.84
C LYS A 213 -6.09 22.41 17.05
N TYR A 214 -6.20 21.24 16.39
CA TYR A 214 -7.35 20.88 15.55
C TYR A 214 -8.44 20.09 16.30
N GLY A 215 -8.24 19.74 17.58
CA GLY A 215 -9.15 18.87 18.34
C GLY A 215 -9.22 17.45 17.76
N LYS A 216 -8.12 16.97 17.18
CA LYS A 216 -7.99 15.68 16.50
C LYS A 216 -6.96 14.78 17.19
N THR A 217 -6.90 13.50 16.80
CA THR A 217 -5.87 12.57 17.25
C THR A 217 -4.62 12.68 16.38
N CYS A 218 -3.48 12.16 16.87
CA CYS A 218 -2.26 12.08 16.07
C CYS A 218 -2.45 11.25 14.80
N SER A 219 -3.26 10.19 14.85
CA SER A 219 -3.61 9.36 13.69
C SER A 219 -4.35 10.17 12.62
N GLN A 220 -5.33 10.98 13.03
CA GLN A 220 -6.08 11.85 12.14
C GLN A 220 -5.20 12.92 11.49
N ILE A 221 -4.23 13.47 12.23
CA ILE A 221 -3.23 14.40 11.68
C ILE A 221 -2.37 13.69 10.61
N ALA A 222 -1.88 12.49 10.87
CA ALA A 222 -1.07 11.73 9.92
C ALA A 222 -1.84 11.39 8.64
N ILE A 223 -3.10 10.96 8.76
CA ILE A 223 -4.00 10.69 7.62
C ILE A 223 -4.23 11.98 6.82
N ARG A 224 -4.57 13.07 7.51
CA ARG A 224 -4.83 14.35 6.87
C ARG A 224 -3.62 14.90 6.13
N PHE A 225 -2.43 14.74 6.71
CA PHE A 225 -1.16 15.10 6.08
C PHE A 225 -0.97 14.34 4.76
N LEU A 226 -1.06 13.00 4.76
CA LEU A 226 -0.90 12.18 3.56
C LEU A 226 -1.95 12.52 2.50
N TYR A 227 -3.20 12.72 2.93
CA TYR A 227 -4.28 13.13 2.03
C TYR A 227 -3.97 14.46 1.33
N GLN A 228 -3.53 15.48 2.07
CA GLN A 228 -3.18 16.80 1.51
C GLN A 228 -1.93 16.73 0.63
N GLU A 229 -0.99 15.85 0.92
CA GLU A 229 0.16 15.54 0.06
C GLU A 229 -0.23 14.76 -1.20
N LYS A 230 -1.50 14.41 -1.41
CA LYS A 230 -1.96 13.60 -2.55
C LYS A 230 -1.29 12.23 -2.63
N ILE A 231 -0.91 11.67 -1.50
CA ILE A 231 -0.39 10.32 -1.37
C ILE A 231 -1.58 9.40 -1.05
N CYS A 232 -1.72 8.27 -1.74
CA CYS A 232 -2.62 7.20 -1.31
C CYS A 232 -2.07 6.54 -0.05
N PHE A 233 -2.89 5.94 0.79
CA PHE A 233 -2.41 5.34 2.03
C PHE A 233 -3.31 4.18 2.49
N ILE A 234 -2.68 3.17 3.09
CA ILE A 234 -3.30 1.90 3.49
C ILE A 234 -3.04 1.59 4.97
N PRO A 235 -3.64 2.34 5.92
CA PRO A 235 -3.54 1.99 7.32
C PRO A 235 -4.19 0.64 7.59
N ARG A 236 -3.73 -0.02 8.65
CA ARG A 236 -4.23 -1.31 9.12
C ARG A 236 -4.69 -1.23 10.56
N SER A 237 -5.79 -1.88 10.89
CA SER A 237 -6.18 -2.12 12.28
C SER A 237 -7.10 -3.34 12.39
N THR A 238 -6.96 -4.09 13.50
CA THR A 238 -7.90 -5.13 13.94
C THR A 238 -9.07 -4.57 14.76
N LYS A 239 -9.09 -3.24 15.01
CA LYS A 239 -10.11 -2.56 15.82
C LYS A 239 -10.94 -1.64 14.93
N GLU A 240 -12.24 -1.90 14.85
CA GLU A 240 -13.21 -1.08 14.13
C GLU A 240 -13.15 0.39 14.54
N SER A 241 -13.06 0.68 15.84
CA SER A 241 -13.00 2.04 16.37
C SER A 241 -11.83 2.86 15.81
N ARG A 242 -10.68 2.23 15.53
CA ARG A 242 -9.54 2.91 14.91
C ARG A 242 -9.78 3.21 13.43
N ILE A 243 -10.43 2.31 12.71
CA ILE A 243 -10.75 2.55 11.30
C ILE A 243 -11.78 3.68 11.20
N LEU A 244 -12.78 3.72 12.05
CA LEU A 244 -13.74 4.84 12.13
C LEU A 244 -13.03 6.16 12.47
N GLU A 245 -12.08 6.15 13.44
CA GLU A 245 -11.23 7.30 13.75
C GLU A 245 -10.48 7.80 12.51
N TYR A 246 -9.91 6.89 11.73
CA TYR A 246 -9.18 7.25 10.49
C TYR A 246 -10.12 7.83 9.43
N MET A 247 -11.32 7.28 9.27
CA MET A 247 -12.34 7.78 8.35
C MET A 247 -12.86 9.17 8.75
N ASP A 248 -12.78 9.55 10.03
CA ASP A 248 -13.16 10.87 10.56
C ASP A 248 -12.01 11.92 10.44
N SER A 249 -11.18 11.80 9.41
CA SER A 249 -10.03 12.72 9.19
C SER A 249 -10.27 13.74 8.07
N PHE A 250 -11.52 13.88 7.59
CA PHE A 250 -11.82 14.66 6.37
C PHE A 250 -12.73 15.88 6.61
N ASP A 251 -12.96 16.24 7.87
CA ASP A 251 -13.78 17.38 8.28
C ASP A 251 -12.96 18.65 8.59
N PHE A 252 -11.63 18.61 8.46
CA PHE A 252 -10.70 19.70 8.69
C PHE A 252 -9.60 19.76 7.63
N CYS A 253 -8.80 20.82 7.63
CA CYS A 253 -7.63 21.00 6.79
C CYS A 253 -6.45 21.50 7.63
N LEU A 254 -5.28 20.90 7.46
CA LEU A 254 -4.04 21.39 8.06
C LEU A 254 -3.61 22.68 7.34
N GLU A 255 -3.29 23.71 8.09
CA GLU A 255 -2.72 24.94 7.61
C GLU A 255 -1.30 24.71 7.06
N GLU A 256 -0.83 25.56 6.15
CA GLU A 256 0.47 25.34 5.50
C GLU A 256 1.64 25.39 6.49
N GLU A 257 1.55 26.21 7.55
CA GLU A 257 2.56 26.25 8.59
C GLU A 257 2.68 24.91 9.33
N ASP A 258 1.54 24.26 9.65
CA ASP A 258 1.53 22.95 10.28
C ASP A 258 2.02 21.87 9.31
N MET A 259 1.66 21.98 8.02
CA MET A 259 2.18 21.09 6.98
C MET A 259 3.71 21.18 6.90
N GLN A 260 4.30 22.40 6.98
CA GLN A 260 5.75 22.59 6.98
C GLN A 260 6.40 21.98 8.22
N ILE A 261 5.81 22.14 9.40
CA ILE A 261 6.28 21.50 10.63
C ILE A 261 6.28 19.98 10.44
N LEU A 262 5.18 19.40 9.95
CA LEU A 262 5.07 17.96 9.73
C LEU A 262 6.07 17.46 8.67
N ARG A 263 6.31 18.24 7.59
CA ARG A 263 7.33 17.92 6.59
C ARG A 263 8.74 17.89 7.19
N SER A 264 9.03 18.78 8.16
CA SER A 264 10.35 18.84 8.80
C SER A 264 10.67 17.64 9.73
N LEU A 265 9.67 16.81 10.07
CA LEU A 265 9.86 15.62 10.91
C LEU A 265 10.55 14.46 10.18
N SER A 266 10.62 14.51 8.84
CA SER A 266 11.18 13.43 8.04
C SER A 266 12.69 13.32 8.18
N THR A 267 13.18 12.13 8.48
CA THR A 267 14.63 11.83 8.52
C THR A 267 14.89 10.44 7.96
N ALA A 268 16.13 10.18 7.47
CA ALA A 268 16.54 8.84 7.04
C ALA A 268 16.47 7.80 8.17
N LYS A 269 16.62 8.23 9.43
CA LYS A 269 16.51 7.36 10.63
C LYS A 269 15.06 7.04 11.01
N GLY A 270 14.09 7.66 10.36
CA GLY A 270 12.67 7.42 10.58
C GLY A 270 12.18 6.09 10.03
N ARG A 271 12.93 5.44 9.12
CA ARG A 271 12.57 4.13 8.56
C ARG A 271 12.29 3.10 9.66
N ILE A 272 11.25 2.32 9.47
CA ILE A 272 10.82 1.25 10.39
C ILE A 272 10.93 -0.11 9.72
N GLY A 273 10.63 -0.16 8.41
CA GLY A 273 10.70 -1.36 7.58
C GLY A 273 12.11 -1.65 7.07
N GLU A 274 12.18 -2.66 6.23
CA GLU A 274 13.43 -3.12 5.63
C GLU A 274 13.99 -2.10 4.63
N ASP A 275 15.29 -2.17 4.38
CA ASP A 275 15.97 -1.33 3.39
C ASP A 275 15.87 -1.97 2.00
N PRO A 276 15.21 -1.32 1.02
CA PRO A 276 15.07 -1.87 -0.33
C PRO A 276 16.39 -2.22 -1.02
N TYR A 277 17.49 -1.54 -0.67
CA TYR A 277 18.80 -1.80 -1.26
C TYR A 277 19.42 -3.13 -0.85
N VAL A 278 19.04 -3.65 0.32
CA VAL A 278 19.63 -4.88 0.87
C VAL A 278 18.62 -5.98 1.15
N PHE A 279 17.32 -5.66 1.05
CA PHE A 279 16.26 -6.65 1.28
C PHE A 279 16.11 -7.58 0.07
N ASN A 280 16.49 -8.84 0.24
CA ASN A 280 16.45 -9.87 -0.79
C ASN A 280 15.86 -11.19 -0.25
N GLU A 281 14.94 -11.08 0.72
CA GLU A 281 14.33 -12.24 1.35
C GLU A 281 13.39 -12.99 0.40
N LEU A 282 13.61 -14.27 0.23
CA LEU A 282 12.77 -15.15 -0.60
C LEU A 282 11.72 -15.90 0.21
N LYS A 283 11.95 -16.10 1.52
CA LYS A 283 10.97 -16.75 2.40
C LYS A 283 9.75 -15.85 2.55
N ASN A 284 8.57 -16.45 2.50
CA ASN A 284 7.34 -15.71 2.79
C ASN A 284 7.24 -15.36 4.29
N LEU A 285 6.28 -14.52 4.64
CA LEU A 285 6.14 -14.02 6.00
C LEU A 285 5.93 -15.14 7.04
N LYS A 286 5.20 -16.20 6.70
CA LYS A 286 5.01 -17.38 7.57
C LYS A 286 6.33 -18.09 7.86
N GLU A 287 7.14 -18.30 6.83
CA GLU A 287 8.47 -18.93 6.98
C GLU A 287 9.41 -18.07 7.82
N GLN A 288 9.39 -16.74 7.63
CA GLN A 288 10.18 -15.79 8.42
C GLN A 288 9.77 -15.79 9.90
N ILE A 289 8.48 -15.84 10.20
CA ILE A 289 7.96 -15.91 11.58
C ILE A 289 8.43 -17.20 12.24
N ALA A 290 8.24 -18.35 11.58
CA ALA A 290 8.65 -19.64 12.10
C ALA A 290 10.15 -19.70 12.41
N GLU A 291 11.00 -19.13 11.56
CA GLU A 291 12.44 -19.05 11.80
C GLU A 291 12.80 -18.14 13.00
N ARG A 292 12.15 -16.98 13.12
CA ARG A 292 12.36 -16.09 14.28
C ARG A 292 11.95 -16.73 15.60
N GLU A 293 10.91 -17.55 15.61
CA GLU A 293 10.47 -18.30 16.79
C GLU A 293 11.42 -19.44 17.14
N ALA A 294 11.93 -20.17 16.13
CA ALA A 294 12.93 -21.20 16.32
C ALA A 294 14.24 -20.68 16.92
N ASN A 295 14.67 -19.47 16.51
CA ASN A 295 15.90 -18.82 16.98
C ASN A 295 15.79 -18.20 18.39
N LYS A 296 14.58 -18.14 18.98
CA LYS A 296 14.36 -17.67 20.37
C LYS A 296 14.42 -18.80 21.41
N LYS A 297 14.47 -20.06 20.97
CA LYS A 297 14.61 -21.26 21.82
C LYS A 297 16.07 -21.66 21.96
#